data_ba40364448583b8eee0048ceabb7f113
#
_entry.id   ba40364448583b8eee0048ceabb7f113
#
_cell.length_a   1.000
_cell.length_b   1.000
_cell.length_c   1.000
_cell.angle_alpha   90.00
_cell.angle_beta   90.00
_cell.angle_gamma   90.00
#
_symmetry.space_group_name_H-M   'P 1'
#
loop_
_entity.id
_entity.type
_entity.pdbx_description
1 polymer ?
#
loop_
_entity_poly.entity_id
_entity_poly.type
_entity_poly.pdbx_seq_one_letter_code
_entity_poly.pdbx_strand_id
1 'polypeptide(L)'
;MSMKKFTKKMLAIVAAAAMTMGMAMPAMAAEGTTVPDTKNNAKEAYISKTYNTEVKKPMKFNFTATQVKEGAYIVTDDVACTIPSIEFTETDLNSNKGTYKKLSDKITFAIFPQAGKYEYTVRESATTEPAITNSKHQKLIMSQAEYKMDVYVVENAGTLAIDKIIVNKTKDDNNGSATGKVDIGGDVNGNGFNFVNTYVQEAGTGTDPTNPGTDPDDDYTKYGSLNVSKTIDAQAGTVDSDAEFTFTAKFEFPKGTDAETLEAKAGDATLTLDENNQHTFTLKHGQNMKYTGLPVGTKITVTETGVANYKGSVSVVLNGGTATTDTAAKYHADFEVVKDGKLGQQKNTVDVTNTYNYVPTTGIIMNTLPYVLMVALCAVALFGFVAFKRKKVQK
;
A
#
# COMPACT_ATOMS: atom_id res chain seq x y z
N MET A 1 -30.53 -2.67 8.83
CA MET A 1 -30.01 -1.39 8.32
C MET A 1 -29.54 -1.61 6.88
N SER A 2 -30.01 -0.84 5.93
CA SER A 2 -30.15 -1.23 4.51
C SER A 2 -28.84 -1.18 3.71
N MET A 3 -28.53 -2.26 2.99
CA MET A 3 -27.42 -2.40 2.02
C MET A 3 -27.30 -1.26 0.97
N LYS A 4 -28.33 -0.43 0.81
CA LYS A 4 -28.31 0.71 -0.14
C LYS A 4 -27.43 1.90 0.29
N LYS A 5 -26.95 1.97 1.55
CA LYS A 5 -26.07 3.03 2.02
C LYS A 5 -24.58 2.73 1.82
N PHE A 6 -24.23 1.44 1.66
CA PHE A 6 -22.82 1.01 1.49
C PHE A 6 -22.30 1.29 0.08
N THR A 7 -23.14 1.03 -0.93
CA THR A 7 -22.78 1.24 -2.35
C THR A 7 -22.55 2.71 -2.75
N LYS A 8 -23.20 3.66 -2.05
CA LYS A 8 -23.01 5.09 -2.37
C LYS A 8 -21.69 5.69 -1.79
N LYS A 9 -21.17 5.12 -0.70
CA LYS A 9 -19.90 5.59 -0.11
C LYS A 9 -18.66 5.04 -0.85
N MET A 10 -18.71 3.81 -1.35
CA MET A 10 -17.65 3.26 -2.19
C MET A 10 -17.47 4.01 -3.52
N LEU A 11 -18.59 4.46 -4.13
CA LEU A 11 -18.52 5.21 -5.39
C LEU A 11 -17.86 6.59 -5.24
N ALA A 12 -17.91 7.19 -4.05
CA ALA A 12 -17.30 8.49 -3.78
C ALA A 12 -15.76 8.42 -3.61
N ILE A 13 -15.23 7.31 -3.08
CA ILE A 13 -13.79 7.14 -2.86
C ILE A 13 -13.07 6.81 -4.18
N VAL A 14 -13.69 6.00 -5.04
CA VAL A 14 -13.16 5.71 -6.39
C VAL A 14 -13.18 6.95 -7.28
N ALA A 15 -14.20 7.82 -7.14
CA ALA A 15 -14.27 9.08 -7.88
C ALA A 15 -13.18 10.10 -7.45
N ALA A 16 -12.78 10.13 -6.18
CA ALA A 16 -11.74 11.03 -5.69
C ALA A 16 -10.34 10.64 -6.17
N ALA A 17 -10.04 9.33 -6.31
CA ALA A 17 -8.76 8.86 -6.85
C ALA A 17 -8.65 9.06 -8.37
N ALA A 18 -9.77 9.06 -9.10
CA ALA A 18 -9.80 9.33 -10.53
C ALA A 18 -9.67 10.82 -10.88
N MET A 19 -10.05 11.73 -9.98
CA MET A 19 -10.00 13.17 -10.24
C MET A 19 -8.61 13.81 -10.08
N THR A 20 -7.65 13.16 -9.44
CA THR A 20 -6.30 13.71 -9.28
C THR A 20 -5.36 13.45 -10.46
N MET A 21 -5.77 12.67 -11.46
CA MET A 21 -4.95 12.39 -12.66
C MET A 21 -5.43 13.06 -13.95
N GLY A 22 -6.44 13.90 -13.89
CA GLY A 22 -7.08 14.50 -15.09
C GLY A 22 -7.05 16.02 -15.21
N MET A 23 -6.41 16.76 -14.29
CA MET A 23 -6.23 18.19 -14.48
C MET A 23 -4.87 18.51 -15.13
N ALA A 24 -4.76 18.28 -16.44
CA ALA A 24 -3.90 19.14 -17.23
C ALA A 24 -4.52 20.54 -17.19
N MET A 25 -3.94 21.43 -16.41
CA MET A 25 -4.27 22.85 -16.45
C MET A 25 -4.09 23.32 -17.91
N PRO A 26 -5.05 24.04 -18.51
CA PRO A 26 -4.77 24.70 -19.76
C PRO A 26 -3.66 25.73 -19.50
N ALA A 27 -2.50 25.53 -20.10
CA ALA A 27 -1.49 26.57 -20.17
C ALA A 27 -2.11 27.76 -20.86
N MET A 28 -2.27 28.87 -20.14
CA MET A 28 -2.60 30.15 -20.74
C MET A 28 -1.48 30.46 -21.74
N ALA A 29 -1.84 30.48 -23.00
CA ALA A 29 -0.95 30.82 -24.10
C ALA A 29 -0.48 32.25 -23.90
N ALA A 30 0.82 32.45 -23.69
CA ALA A 30 1.46 33.73 -23.94
C ALA A 30 1.44 33.94 -25.47
N GLU A 31 0.89 35.05 -25.89
CA GLU A 31 0.92 35.48 -27.30
C GLU A 31 2.38 35.55 -27.80
N GLY A 32 2.70 34.83 -28.86
CA GLY A 32 3.84 35.15 -29.67
C GLY A 32 4.88 34.08 -29.98
N THR A 33 4.64 32.77 -29.74
CA THR A 33 5.46 31.73 -30.37
C THR A 33 4.55 30.71 -31.04
N THR A 34 4.57 30.63 -32.37
CA THR A 34 3.98 29.51 -33.11
C THR A 34 4.75 28.22 -32.74
N VAL A 35 4.34 27.57 -31.65
CA VAL A 35 4.71 26.18 -31.43
C VAL A 35 4.01 25.39 -32.55
N PRO A 36 4.72 24.61 -33.37
CA PRO A 36 4.06 23.74 -34.33
C PRO A 36 3.06 22.87 -33.59
N ASP A 37 1.80 22.88 -33.99
CA ASP A 37 0.74 22.01 -33.43
C ASP A 37 1.01 20.55 -33.81
N THR A 38 2.05 19.97 -33.24
CA THR A 38 2.45 18.57 -33.44
C THR A 38 1.43 17.59 -32.86
N LYS A 39 0.50 18.06 -32.00
CA LYS A 39 -0.52 17.22 -31.37
C LYS A 39 -1.68 16.85 -32.27
N ASN A 40 -2.00 17.66 -33.27
CA ASN A 40 -3.15 17.45 -34.15
C ASN A 40 -2.82 16.74 -35.48
N ASN A 41 -1.54 16.59 -35.83
CA ASN A 41 -1.10 15.99 -37.09
C ASN A 41 -0.05 14.89 -36.87
N ALA A 42 -0.14 14.11 -35.76
CA ALA A 42 0.78 13.02 -35.51
C ALA A 42 0.68 11.97 -36.64
N LYS A 43 1.76 11.80 -37.41
CA LYS A 43 1.91 10.75 -38.42
C LYS A 43 2.48 9.46 -37.86
N GLU A 44 2.87 9.48 -36.60
CA GLU A 44 3.46 8.39 -35.86
C GLU A 44 2.74 8.24 -34.51
N ALA A 45 2.61 7.02 -34.02
CA ALA A 45 1.98 6.72 -32.75
C ALA A 45 2.85 5.78 -31.93
N TYR A 46 2.82 5.98 -30.62
CA TYR A 46 3.53 5.20 -29.63
C TYR A 46 2.57 4.85 -28.50
N ILE A 47 2.73 3.67 -27.90
CA ILE A 47 2.05 3.29 -26.65
C ILE A 47 2.96 3.58 -25.49
N SER A 48 2.43 4.16 -24.42
CA SER A 48 3.10 4.15 -23.11
C SER A 48 2.57 3.02 -22.24
N LYS A 49 3.43 2.49 -21.39
CA LYS A 49 3.10 1.46 -20.42
C LYS A 49 3.49 1.92 -19.04
N THR A 50 2.51 1.91 -18.14
CA THR A 50 2.74 2.10 -16.70
C THR A 50 2.69 0.74 -16.01
N TYR A 51 3.74 0.40 -15.28
CA TYR A 51 3.86 -0.82 -14.50
C TYR A 51 4.08 -0.47 -13.03
N ASN A 52 3.10 -0.79 -12.17
CA ASN A 52 3.19 -0.63 -10.73
C ASN A 52 3.68 -1.93 -10.12
N THR A 53 4.76 -1.89 -9.34
CA THR A 53 5.25 -3.02 -8.57
C THR A 53 6.23 -2.56 -7.49
N GLU A 54 6.15 -3.16 -6.32
CA GLU A 54 7.07 -2.92 -5.20
C GLU A 54 8.21 -3.95 -5.16
N VAL A 55 8.18 -4.92 -6.07
CA VAL A 55 9.20 -5.96 -6.21
C VAL A 55 9.83 -5.93 -7.59
N LYS A 56 11.05 -6.47 -7.70
CA LYS A 56 11.78 -6.56 -8.98
C LYS A 56 11.28 -7.75 -9.78
N LYS A 57 10.09 -7.62 -10.36
CA LYS A 57 9.48 -8.64 -11.24
C LYS A 57 9.56 -8.19 -12.69
N PRO A 58 10.58 -8.63 -13.45
CA PRO A 58 10.66 -8.34 -14.90
C PRO A 58 9.41 -8.83 -15.61
N MET A 59 8.92 -8.05 -16.58
CA MET A 59 7.67 -8.34 -17.27
C MET A 59 7.67 -7.73 -18.67
N LYS A 60 7.22 -8.52 -19.64
CA LYS A 60 6.98 -8.06 -21.01
C LYS A 60 5.49 -8.05 -21.31
N PHE A 61 5.01 -6.95 -21.85
CA PHE A 61 3.62 -6.70 -22.18
C PHE A 61 3.45 -6.63 -23.69
N ASN A 62 2.44 -7.33 -24.19
CA ASN A 62 2.11 -7.40 -25.61
C ASN A 62 0.78 -6.67 -25.86
N PHE A 63 0.60 -6.16 -27.07
CA PHE A 63 -0.58 -5.41 -27.46
C PHE A 63 -1.15 -5.96 -28.75
N THR A 64 -2.46 -5.79 -28.93
CA THR A 64 -3.18 -6.20 -30.14
C THR A 64 -3.88 -5.01 -30.77
N ALA A 65 -3.85 -4.94 -32.09
CA ALA A 65 -4.63 -4.01 -32.89
C ALA A 65 -5.53 -4.82 -33.81
N THR A 66 -6.83 -4.75 -33.60
CA THR A 66 -7.82 -5.42 -34.44
C THR A 66 -8.47 -4.40 -35.36
N GLN A 67 -8.34 -4.57 -36.66
CA GLN A 67 -8.94 -3.67 -37.63
C GLN A 67 -10.47 -3.77 -37.56
N VAL A 68 -11.13 -2.62 -37.52
CA VAL A 68 -12.58 -2.48 -37.62
C VAL A 68 -12.94 -2.35 -39.12
N LYS A 69 -13.87 -3.19 -39.55
CA LYS A 69 -14.28 -3.23 -40.97
C LYS A 69 -15.72 -2.76 -41.21
N GLU A 70 -16.37 -2.29 -40.16
CA GLU A 70 -17.75 -1.81 -40.21
C GLU A 70 -17.81 -0.34 -39.77
N GLY A 71 -18.55 0.47 -40.50
CA GLY A 71 -18.75 1.88 -40.20
C GLY A 71 -18.69 2.77 -41.45
N ALA A 72 -19.21 3.98 -41.32
CA ALA A 72 -19.17 4.95 -42.41
C ALA A 72 -17.74 5.44 -42.69
N TYR A 73 -17.33 5.43 -43.94
CA TYR A 73 -16.03 5.91 -44.43
C TYR A 73 -14.81 5.11 -43.95
N ILE A 74 -15.00 3.86 -43.46
CA ILE A 74 -13.89 2.97 -43.07
C ILE A 74 -13.47 2.14 -44.31
N VAL A 75 -12.14 2.05 -44.53
CA VAL A 75 -11.58 1.13 -45.51
C VAL A 75 -11.60 -0.28 -44.95
N THR A 76 -12.15 -1.22 -45.72
CA THR A 76 -12.35 -2.62 -45.28
C THR A 76 -11.23 -3.58 -45.68
N ASP A 77 -10.31 -3.11 -46.59
CA ASP A 77 -9.14 -3.89 -46.97
C ASP A 77 -8.24 -4.18 -45.75
N ASP A 78 -7.71 -5.41 -45.69
CA ASP A 78 -6.86 -5.84 -44.61
C ASP A 78 -5.51 -5.11 -44.61
N VAL A 79 -5.24 -4.35 -43.56
CA VAL A 79 -3.94 -3.75 -43.28
C VAL A 79 -3.48 -4.13 -41.88
N ALA A 80 -2.47 -4.97 -41.80
CA ALA A 80 -1.90 -5.35 -40.54
C ALA A 80 -1.27 -4.14 -39.83
N CYS A 81 -1.61 -4.01 -38.53
CA CYS A 81 -1.00 -3.06 -37.61
C CYS A 81 -0.15 -3.82 -36.62
N THR A 82 1.14 -3.48 -36.51
CA THR A 82 2.07 -4.08 -35.57
C THR A 82 2.40 -3.09 -34.46
N ILE A 83 2.11 -3.49 -33.24
CA ILE A 83 2.45 -2.73 -32.04
C ILE A 83 3.60 -3.46 -31.33
N PRO A 84 4.78 -2.81 -31.17
CA PRO A 84 5.91 -3.38 -30.45
C PRO A 84 5.59 -3.65 -28.98
N SER A 85 6.08 -4.78 -28.45
CA SER A 85 5.97 -5.11 -27.03
C SER A 85 6.81 -4.15 -26.18
N ILE A 86 6.45 -4.05 -24.90
CA ILE A 86 7.20 -3.26 -23.90
C ILE A 86 7.67 -4.19 -22.81
N GLU A 87 8.98 -4.22 -22.58
CA GLU A 87 9.62 -5.04 -21.55
C GLU A 87 10.20 -4.16 -20.45
N PHE A 88 9.92 -4.54 -19.20
CA PHE A 88 10.58 -4.02 -18.00
C PHE A 88 11.57 -5.06 -17.51
N THR A 89 12.84 -4.72 -17.53
CA THR A 89 13.95 -5.55 -17.06
C THR A 89 14.21 -5.31 -15.57
N GLU A 90 15.03 -6.15 -14.93
CA GLU A 90 15.46 -5.91 -13.55
C GLU A 90 16.13 -4.54 -13.37
N THR A 91 16.92 -4.11 -14.37
CA THR A 91 17.58 -2.80 -14.35
C THR A 91 16.58 -1.66 -14.31
N ASP A 92 15.49 -1.76 -15.04
CA ASP A 92 14.41 -0.76 -15.04
C ASP A 92 13.74 -0.64 -13.66
N LEU A 93 13.65 -1.76 -12.93
CA LEU A 93 12.96 -1.88 -11.64
C LEU A 93 13.86 -1.57 -10.43
N ASN A 94 15.12 -1.20 -10.64
CA ASN A 94 16.09 -0.96 -9.56
C ASN A 94 15.84 0.30 -8.73
N SER A 95 14.96 1.20 -9.16
CA SER A 95 14.80 2.52 -8.52
C SER A 95 13.91 2.54 -7.28
N ASN A 96 13.28 1.42 -6.90
CA ASN A 96 12.33 1.28 -5.78
C ASN A 96 11.20 2.34 -5.76
N LYS A 97 10.79 2.82 -6.95
CA LYS A 97 9.79 3.89 -7.09
C LYS A 97 8.34 3.40 -7.00
N GLY A 98 8.12 2.10 -7.04
CA GLY A 98 6.77 1.50 -7.04
C GLY A 98 5.97 1.73 -8.33
N THR A 99 6.39 2.65 -9.20
CA THR A 99 5.75 2.95 -10.49
C THR A 99 6.81 3.22 -11.56
N TYR A 100 6.71 2.50 -12.65
CA TYR A 100 7.64 2.55 -13.77
C TYR A 100 6.89 2.84 -15.05
N LYS A 101 7.49 3.61 -15.97
CA LYS A 101 6.90 3.92 -17.26
C LYS A 101 7.90 3.67 -18.37
N LYS A 102 7.41 3.11 -19.49
CA LYS A 102 8.15 2.94 -20.73
C LYS A 102 7.29 3.31 -21.93
N LEU A 103 7.95 3.65 -23.03
CA LEU A 103 7.33 3.90 -24.31
C LEU A 103 7.67 2.73 -25.25
N SER A 104 6.73 2.33 -26.10
CA SER A 104 7.00 1.38 -27.19
C SER A 104 7.87 2.04 -28.25
N ASP A 105 8.44 1.22 -29.13
CA ASP A 105 8.84 1.70 -30.42
C ASP A 105 7.61 2.11 -31.24
N LYS A 106 7.84 2.78 -32.37
CA LYS A 106 6.79 3.28 -33.25
C LYS A 106 5.87 2.15 -33.73
N ILE A 107 4.56 2.38 -33.67
CA ILE A 107 3.55 1.52 -34.29
C ILE A 107 3.74 1.53 -35.80
N THR A 108 3.73 0.36 -36.41
CA THR A 108 3.93 0.19 -37.85
C THR A 108 2.71 -0.44 -38.53
N PHE A 109 2.56 -0.15 -39.80
CA PHE A 109 1.46 -0.67 -40.62
C PHE A 109 2.00 -1.36 -41.87
N ALA A 110 1.29 -2.37 -42.34
CA ALA A 110 1.54 -2.91 -43.66
C ALA A 110 1.24 -1.85 -44.75
N ILE A 111 1.54 -2.16 -46.01
CA ILE A 111 1.28 -1.26 -47.13
C ILE A 111 -0.22 -1.01 -47.26
N PHE A 112 -0.61 0.26 -47.27
CA PHE A 112 -1.98 0.67 -47.50
C PHE A 112 -2.35 0.49 -48.98
N PRO A 113 -3.46 -0.20 -49.31
CA PRO A 113 -3.88 -0.40 -50.72
C PRO A 113 -4.55 0.82 -51.30
N GLN A 114 -5.14 1.70 -50.52
CA GLN A 114 -5.84 2.90 -50.98
C GLN A 114 -5.84 4.01 -49.92
N ALA A 115 -6.14 5.22 -50.35
CA ALA A 115 -6.39 6.34 -49.44
C ALA A 115 -7.74 6.15 -48.71
N GLY A 116 -7.81 6.61 -47.48
CA GLY A 116 -9.01 6.53 -46.65
C GLY A 116 -8.73 6.46 -45.17
N LYS A 117 -9.76 6.14 -44.39
CA LYS A 117 -9.70 5.96 -42.95
C LYS A 117 -9.61 4.48 -42.61
N TYR A 118 -8.57 4.08 -41.91
CA TYR A 118 -8.41 2.77 -41.32
C TYR A 118 -8.64 2.90 -39.82
N GLU A 119 -9.49 2.04 -39.22
CA GLU A 119 -9.82 2.08 -37.80
C GLU A 119 -9.37 0.80 -37.14
N TYR A 120 -8.75 0.92 -35.96
CA TYR A 120 -8.28 -0.22 -35.14
C TYR A 120 -8.79 -0.09 -33.71
N THR A 121 -9.25 -1.22 -33.16
CA THR A 121 -9.42 -1.37 -31.71
C THR A 121 -8.11 -1.89 -31.12
N VAL A 122 -7.53 -1.13 -30.20
CA VAL A 122 -6.25 -1.46 -29.55
C VAL A 122 -6.48 -1.83 -28.11
N ARG A 123 -5.93 -2.98 -27.71
CA ARG A 123 -5.98 -3.51 -26.34
C ARG A 123 -4.63 -4.10 -25.94
N GLU A 124 -4.41 -4.23 -24.66
CA GLU A 124 -3.33 -5.07 -24.15
C GLU A 124 -3.70 -6.55 -24.30
N SER A 125 -2.70 -7.39 -24.59
CA SER A 125 -2.88 -8.84 -24.59
C SER A 125 -3.17 -9.35 -23.19
N ALA A 126 -4.04 -10.34 -23.07
CA ALA A 126 -4.36 -10.96 -21.78
C ALA A 126 -3.18 -11.76 -21.17
N THR A 127 -2.11 -11.98 -21.93
CA THR A 127 -0.94 -12.76 -21.49
C THR A 127 0.32 -11.91 -21.45
N THR A 128 1.15 -12.14 -20.45
CA THR A 128 2.47 -11.52 -20.25
C THR A 128 3.58 -12.57 -20.35
N GLU A 129 4.82 -12.10 -20.44
CA GLU A 129 6.00 -12.94 -20.36
C GLU A 129 6.91 -12.44 -19.22
N PRO A 130 7.15 -13.26 -18.17
CA PRO A 130 6.52 -14.56 -17.91
C PRO A 130 5.02 -14.46 -17.64
N ALA A 131 4.29 -15.54 -17.90
CA ALA A 131 2.88 -15.64 -17.51
C ALA A 131 2.76 -15.68 -15.98
N ILE A 132 1.82 -14.94 -15.42
CA ILE A 132 1.55 -14.91 -13.99
C ILE A 132 0.23 -15.65 -13.71
N THR A 133 0.31 -16.63 -12.83
CA THR A 133 -0.89 -17.26 -12.25
C THR A 133 -1.24 -16.53 -10.95
N ASN A 134 -2.41 -15.92 -10.93
CA ASN A 134 -2.91 -15.26 -9.72
C ASN A 134 -3.16 -16.29 -8.63
N SER A 135 -2.76 -15.96 -7.40
CA SER A 135 -2.94 -16.76 -6.19
C SER A 135 -3.24 -15.85 -5.00
N LYS A 136 -3.42 -16.44 -3.82
CA LYS A 136 -3.54 -15.66 -2.58
C LYS A 136 -2.27 -14.87 -2.23
N HIS A 137 -1.09 -15.25 -2.78
CA HIS A 137 0.19 -14.61 -2.47
C HIS A 137 0.69 -13.69 -3.57
N GLN A 138 0.08 -13.71 -4.76
CA GLN A 138 0.42 -12.79 -5.85
C GLN A 138 -0.77 -12.54 -6.77
N LYS A 139 -0.85 -11.33 -7.33
CA LYS A 139 -1.79 -10.99 -8.41
C LYS A 139 -1.12 -10.08 -9.44
N LEU A 140 -1.46 -10.31 -10.71
CA LEU A 140 -1.23 -9.36 -11.78
C LEU A 140 -2.58 -8.78 -12.19
N ILE A 141 -2.79 -7.50 -11.90
CA ILE A 141 -3.97 -6.74 -12.29
C ILE A 141 -3.67 -6.13 -13.65
N MET A 142 -4.32 -6.67 -14.67
CA MET A 142 -4.13 -6.26 -16.07
C MET A 142 -4.99 -5.06 -16.40
N SER A 143 -4.46 -4.16 -17.23
CA SER A 143 -5.22 -3.06 -17.81
C SER A 143 -6.39 -3.60 -18.65
N GLN A 144 -7.56 -3.03 -18.43
CA GLN A 144 -8.76 -3.27 -19.26
C GLN A 144 -9.00 -2.12 -20.24
N ALA A 145 -8.02 -1.21 -20.38
CA ALA A 145 -8.12 -0.07 -21.26
C ALA A 145 -8.31 -0.51 -22.72
N GLU A 146 -9.16 0.22 -23.41
CA GLU A 146 -9.43 0.04 -24.84
C GLU A 146 -9.33 1.38 -25.54
N TYR A 147 -8.70 1.36 -26.69
CA TYR A 147 -8.55 2.54 -27.52
C TYR A 147 -9.04 2.29 -28.93
N LYS A 148 -9.65 3.31 -29.52
CA LYS A 148 -9.94 3.41 -30.93
C LYS A 148 -8.87 4.25 -31.60
N MET A 149 -8.15 3.67 -32.55
CA MET A 149 -7.10 4.33 -33.31
C MET A 149 -7.58 4.49 -34.78
N ASP A 150 -7.74 5.73 -35.18
CA ASP A 150 -8.11 6.13 -36.57
C ASP A 150 -6.83 6.56 -37.31
N VAL A 151 -6.49 5.89 -38.40
CA VAL A 151 -5.36 6.18 -39.28
C VAL A 151 -5.89 6.74 -40.61
N TYR A 152 -5.57 7.97 -40.90
CA TYR A 152 -5.97 8.64 -42.13
C TYR A 152 -4.82 8.57 -43.13
N VAL A 153 -5.09 7.96 -44.29
CA VAL A 153 -4.15 7.78 -45.39
C VAL A 153 -4.60 8.64 -46.56
N VAL A 154 -3.68 9.39 -47.12
CA VAL A 154 -3.89 10.24 -48.29
C VAL A 154 -2.96 9.82 -49.45
N GLU A 155 -3.37 10.09 -50.65
CA GLU A 155 -2.55 9.93 -51.83
C GLU A 155 -1.94 11.27 -52.25
N ASN A 156 -0.62 11.31 -52.32
CA ASN A 156 0.14 12.46 -52.76
C ASN A 156 1.04 12.05 -53.94
N ALA A 157 0.76 12.56 -55.12
CA ALA A 157 1.55 12.30 -56.32
C ALA A 157 1.79 10.78 -56.58
N GLY A 158 0.75 9.97 -56.43
CA GLY A 158 0.81 8.52 -56.65
C GLY A 158 1.40 7.72 -55.49
N THR A 159 1.71 8.36 -54.34
CA THR A 159 2.24 7.69 -53.16
C THR A 159 1.26 7.81 -51.99
N LEU A 160 0.92 6.66 -51.39
CA LEU A 160 0.07 6.62 -50.21
C LEU A 160 0.90 6.88 -48.94
N ALA A 161 0.44 7.80 -48.11
CA ALA A 161 1.12 8.17 -46.87
C ALA A 161 0.12 8.45 -45.73
N ILE A 162 0.52 8.19 -44.49
CA ILE A 162 -0.25 8.58 -43.31
C ILE A 162 -0.26 10.11 -43.22
N ASP A 163 -1.45 10.69 -43.25
CA ASP A 163 -1.67 12.11 -43.01
C ASP A 163 -1.72 12.40 -41.47
N LYS A 164 -2.53 11.61 -40.78
CA LYS A 164 -2.65 11.72 -39.29
C LYS A 164 -3.16 10.44 -38.69
N ILE A 165 -2.81 10.27 -37.40
CA ILE A 165 -3.34 9.24 -36.49
C ILE A 165 -4.08 9.94 -35.35
N ILE A 166 -5.30 9.51 -35.04
CA ILE A 166 -6.10 10.00 -33.93
C ILE A 166 -6.44 8.80 -33.05
N VAL A 167 -6.15 8.90 -31.74
CA VAL A 167 -6.49 7.85 -30.78
C VAL A 167 -7.44 8.41 -29.73
N ASN A 168 -8.54 7.68 -29.53
CA ASN A 168 -9.52 7.97 -28.50
C ASN A 168 -9.57 6.82 -27.49
N LYS A 169 -9.54 7.12 -26.20
CA LYS A 169 -9.77 6.13 -25.15
C LYS A 169 -11.27 5.82 -25.10
N THR A 170 -11.64 4.54 -25.17
CA THR A 170 -13.04 4.07 -25.11
C THR A 170 -13.37 3.36 -23.82
N LYS A 171 -12.36 2.76 -23.16
CA LYS A 171 -12.45 2.19 -21.82
C LYS A 171 -11.22 2.55 -20.99
N ASP A 172 -11.42 2.76 -19.70
CA ASP A 172 -10.33 2.95 -18.75
C ASP A 172 -9.70 1.61 -18.33
N ASP A 173 -8.64 1.68 -17.50
CA ASP A 173 -7.90 0.51 -17.05
C ASP A 173 -8.73 -0.42 -16.15
N ASN A 174 -9.87 0.04 -15.61
CA ASN A 174 -10.82 -0.71 -14.76
C ASN A 174 -12.09 -1.12 -15.51
N ASN A 175 -12.06 -1.10 -16.87
CA ASN A 175 -13.19 -1.40 -17.74
C ASN A 175 -14.36 -0.41 -17.65
N GLY A 176 -14.17 0.75 -17.05
CA GLY A 176 -15.14 1.84 -17.07
C GLY A 176 -15.18 2.52 -18.44
N SER A 177 -16.35 3.07 -18.82
CA SER A 177 -16.45 3.87 -20.05
C SER A 177 -15.56 5.10 -19.93
N ALA A 178 -14.74 5.33 -20.98
CA ALA A 178 -13.91 6.52 -21.12
C ALA A 178 -14.16 7.14 -22.48
N THR A 179 -14.06 8.45 -22.56
CA THR A 179 -14.18 9.16 -23.83
C THR A 179 -13.17 10.30 -23.89
N GLY A 180 -12.42 10.37 -24.96
CA GLY A 180 -11.53 11.49 -25.20
C GLY A 180 -10.32 11.13 -26.06
N LYS A 181 -9.90 12.11 -26.86
CA LYS A 181 -8.68 12.05 -27.63
C LYS A 181 -7.48 12.05 -26.66
N VAL A 182 -6.50 11.19 -26.93
CA VAL A 182 -5.27 11.09 -26.15
C VAL A 182 -4.05 11.51 -26.96
N ASP A 183 -3.01 11.95 -26.28
CA ASP A 183 -1.70 12.20 -26.87
C ASP A 183 -1.02 10.87 -27.20
N ILE A 184 -0.38 10.77 -28.37
CA ILE A 184 0.25 9.57 -28.91
C ILE A 184 1.73 9.76 -29.25
N GLY A 185 2.31 10.90 -28.82
CA GLY A 185 3.69 11.26 -29.14
C GLY A 185 4.74 10.45 -28.40
N GLY A 186 6.00 10.65 -28.78
CA GLY A 186 7.18 9.98 -28.23
C GLY A 186 7.63 10.44 -26.84
N ASP A 187 6.83 11.22 -26.10
CA ASP A 187 7.10 11.58 -24.70
C ASP A 187 6.39 10.61 -23.76
N VAL A 188 7.14 9.82 -23.01
CA VAL A 188 6.62 8.82 -22.07
C VAL A 188 5.71 9.42 -21.00
N ASN A 189 5.93 10.67 -20.59
CA ASN A 189 5.13 11.33 -19.56
C ASN A 189 3.90 12.04 -20.12
N GLY A 190 3.97 12.54 -21.36
CA GLY A 190 2.88 13.20 -22.06
C GLY A 190 1.96 12.26 -22.83
N ASN A 191 2.39 11.02 -23.10
CA ASN A 191 1.63 10.06 -23.89
C ASN A 191 0.44 9.51 -23.11
N GLY A 192 -0.77 9.75 -23.61
CA GLY A 192 -2.04 9.29 -23.04
C GLY A 192 -2.56 7.95 -23.60
N PHE A 193 -1.89 7.40 -24.60
CA PHE A 193 -2.15 6.05 -25.12
C PHE A 193 -1.48 5.02 -24.20
N ASN A 194 -1.94 4.97 -22.94
CA ASN A 194 -1.28 4.33 -21.81
C ASN A 194 -2.10 3.20 -21.22
N PHE A 195 -1.43 2.07 -20.96
CA PHE A 195 -1.98 0.92 -20.26
C PHE A 195 -1.31 0.77 -18.89
N VAL A 196 -2.11 0.57 -17.83
CA VAL A 196 -1.63 0.49 -16.45
C VAL A 196 -1.83 -0.90 -15.88
N ASN A 197 -0.74 -1.59 -15.54
CA ASN A 197 -0.80 -2.86 -14.84
C ASN A 197 -0.18 -2.75 -13.45
N THR A 198 -0.69 -3.56 -12.51
CA THR A 198 -0.15 -3.65 -11.16
C THR A 198 0.19 -5.09 -10.84
N TYR A 199 1.45 -5.38 -10.54
CA TYR A 199 1.88 -6.66 -9.98
C TYR A 199 2.03 -6.52 -8.47
N VAL A 200 1.33 -7.39 -7.76
CA VAL A 200 1.24 -7.40 -6.30
C VAL A 200 1.77 -8.72 -5.78
N GLN A 201 2.62 -8.65 -4.77
CA GLN A 201 3.09 -9.81 -4.02
C GLN A 201 2.82 -9.60 -2.54
N GLU A 202 2.45 -10.66 -1.83
CA GLU A 202 2.24 -10.63 -0.40
C GLU A 202 3.56 -10.46 0.36
N ALA A 203 3.55 -9.61 1.39
CA ALA A 203 4.68 -9.38 2.26
C ALA A 203 4.96 -10.59 3.18
N GLY A 204 6.20 -10.75 3.59
CA GLY A 204 6.61 -11.74 4.59
C GLY A 204 6.71 -13.17 4.09
N THR A 205 6.47 -13.44 2.80
CA THR A 205 6.46 -14.81 2.24
C THR A 205 7.84 -15.47 2.17
N GLY A 206 8.92 -14.73 2.43
CA GLY A 206 10.30 -15.24 2.47
C GLY A 206 10.90 -15.61 1.12
N THR A 207 10.15 -15.44 0.04
CA THR A 207 10.61 -15.85 -1.28
C THR A 207 11.47 -14.79 -1.96
N ASP A 208 12.33 -15.25 -2.86
CA ASP A 208 13.03 -14.40 -3.83
C ASP A 208 12.02 -13.49 -4.57
N PRO A 209 12.38 -12.23 -4.86
CA PRO A 209 11.52 -11.23 -5.51
C PRO A 209 10.77 -11.71 -6.74
N THR A 210 11.20 -12.78 -7.37
CA THR A 210 10.67 -13.17 -8.67
C THR A 210 9.56 -14.21 -8.65
N ASN A 211 9.41 -14.97 -7.57
CA ASN A 211 8.38 -16.02 -7.52
C ASN A 211 7.96 -16.31 -6.08
N PRO A 212 6.86 -15.70 -5.58
CA PRO A 212 6.28 -16.17 -4.33
C PRO A 212 5.83 -17.59 -4.59
N GLY A 213 6.54 -18.55 -4.01
CA GLY A 213 6.21 -19.96 -4.13
C GLY A 213 4.75 -20.21 -3.77
N THR A 214 4.24 -21.36 -4.16
CA THR A 214 2.97 -21.87 -3.66
C THR A 214 3.03 -22.13 -2.15
N ASP A 215 4.24 -22.31 -1.62
CA ASP A 215 4.53 -22.56 -0.20
C ASP A 215 5.51 -21.48 0.31
N PRO A 216 5.01 -20.46 1.05
CA PRO A 216 5.84 -19.52 1.78
C PRO A 216 6.75 -20.21 2.79
N ASP A 217 7.84 -19.54 3.21
CA ASP A 217 8.78 -20.11 4.17
C ASP A 217 8.18 -20.27 5.59
N ASP A 218 8.96 -20.89 6.49
CA ASP A 218 8.54 -21.16 7.88
C ASP A 218 8.26 -19.85 8.65
N ASP A 219 8.96 -18.78 8.34
CA ASP A 219 8.74 -17.46 8.97
C ASP A 219 7.34 -16.93 8.62
N TYR A 220 6.87 -17.13 7.38
CA TYR A 220 5.50 -16.73 7.02
C TYR A 220 4.45 -17.50 7.81
N THR A 221 4.63 -18.80 8.00
CA THR A 221 3.71 -19.60 8.82
C THR A 221 3.55 -19.03 10.22
N LYS A 222 4.65 -18.56 10.79
CA LYS A 222 4.70 -18.00 12.15
C LYS A 222 4.25 -16.54 12.22
N TYR A 223 4.72 -15.70 11.30
CA TYR A 223 4.60 -14.24 11.39
C TYR A 223 3.64 -13.63 10.37
N GLY A 224 3.29 -14.35 9.29
CA GLY A 224 2.45 -13.82 8.21
C GLY A 224 3.12 -12.69 7.44
N SER A 225 2.31 -11.78 6.90
CA SER A 225 2.78 -10.55 6.25
C SER A 225 3.37 -9.55 7.25
N LEU A 226 2.81 -9.53 8.46
CA LEU A 226 3.22 -8.71 9.61
C LEU A 226 2.75 -9.38 10.90
N ASN A 227 3.60 -9.39 11.92
CA ASN A 227 3.24 -9.82 13.27
C ASN A 227 3.52 -8.72 14.27
N VAL A 228 2.54 -8.39 15.10
CA VAL A 228 2.68 -7.48 16.25
C VAL A 228 2.53 -8.32 17.51
N SER A 229 3.57 -8.46 18.32
CA SER A 229 3.57 -9.26 19.55
C SER A 229 3.62 -8.39 20.80
N LYS A 230 3.11 -8.92 21.93
CA LYS A 230 3.07 -8.24 23.20
C LYS A 230 3.68 -9.04 24.31
N THR A 231 4.62 -8.43 25.03
CA THR A 231 5.23 -8.99 26.24
C THR A 231 5.15 -7.98 27.41
N ILE A 232 5.01 -8.45 28.62
CA ILE A 232 5.15 -7.65 29.84
C ILE A 232 6.44 -8.09 30.55
N ASP A 233 7.28 -7.12 30.90
CA ASP A 233 8.39 -7.27 31.81
C ASP A 233 7.96 -6.74 33.19
N ALA A 234 7.70 -7.66 34.14
CA ALA A 234 7.26 -7.33 35.48
C ALA A 234 8.39 -6.90 36.40
N GLN A 235 9.62 -6.82 35.90
CA GLN A 235 10.82 -6.58 36.73
C GLN A 235 10.95 -7.64 37.86
N ALA A 236 10.77 -7.23 39.11
CA ALA A 236 10.82 -8.11 40.27
C ALA A 236 9.43 -8.62 40.72
N GLY A 237 8.36 -8.24 40.03
CA GLY A 237 6.98 -8.61 40.41
C GLY A 237 6.45 -9.81 39.62
N THR A 238 5.15 -10.05 39.76
CA THR A 238 4.42 -11.04 38.97
C THR A 238 3.82 -10.34 37.73
N VAL A 239 3.90 -10.99 36.58
CA VAL A 239 3.23 -10.50 35.37
C VAL A 239 1.73 -10.49 35.58
N ASP A 240 1.09 -9.34 35.33
CA ASP A 240 -0.36 -9.25 35.21
C ASP A 240 -0.77 -9.73 33.82
N SER A 241 -1.14 -11.02 33.73
CA SER A 241 -1.53 -11.65 32.47
C SER A 241 -2.85 -11.13 31.90
N ASP A 242 -3.65 -10.42 32.72
CA ASP A 242 -4.94 -9.88 32.32
C ASP A 242 -4.87 -8.44 31.84
N ALA A 243 -3.72 -7.78 32.06
CA ALA A 243 -3.50 -6.42 31.54
C ALA A 243 -3.66 -6.37 30.02
N GLU A 244 -4.51 -5.48 29.54
CA GLU A 244 -4.80 -5.27 28.12
C GLU A 244 -4.12 -4.02 27.60
N PHE A 245 -3.56 -4.12 26.40
CA PHE A 245 -2.89 -3.03 25.71
C PHE A 245 -3.56 -2.81 24.36
N THR A 246 -4.01 -1.59 24.13
CA THR A 246 -4.68 -1.23 22.87
C THR A 246 -3.67 -0.72 21.86
N PHE A 247 -3.76 -1.25 20.66
CA PHE A 247 -2.94 -0.89 19.52
C PHE A 247 -3.82 -0.35 18.38
N THR A 248 -3.27 0.63 17.66
CA THR A 248 -3.83 1.11 16.40
C THR A 248 -2.79 0.94 15.31
N ALA A 249 -3.10 0.14 14.30
CA ALA A 249 -2.27 -0.04 13.12
C ALA A 249 -2.90 0.70 11.92
N LYS A 250 -2.19 1.67 11.37
CA LYS A 250 -2.55 2.40 10.16
C LYS A 250 -1.81 1.82 8.96
N PHE A 251 -2.51 1.67 7.84
CA PHE A 251 -1.98 1.11 6.60
C PHE A 251 -2.05 2.11 5.45
N GLU A 252 -0.93 2.26 4.72
CA GLU A 252 -0.88 2.97 3.44
C GLU A 252 -0.47 1.96 2.37
N PHE A 253 -1.42 1.56 1.54
CA PHE A 253 -1.20 0.55 0.51
C PHE A 253 -0.44 1.11 -0.70
N PRO A 254 0.37 0.27 -1.38
CA PRO A 254 0.99 0.63 -2.64
C PRO A 254 -0.04 1.01 -3.70
N LYS A 255 0.41 1.78 -4.68
CA LYS A 255 -0.45 2.27 -5.75
C LYS A 255 -1.14 1.14 -6.51
N GLY A 256 -2.46 1.26 -6.64
CA GLY A 256 -3.30 0.27 -7.33
C GLY A 256 -3.60 -0.97 -6.50
N THR A 257 -3.41 -0.89 -5.18
CA THR A 257 -3.73 -1.97 -4.23
C THR A 257 -4.51 -1.45 -3.02
N ASP A 258 -5.15 -2.36 -2.31
CA ASP A 258 -5.89 -2.14 -1.08
C ASP A 258 -5.90 -3.42 -0.22
N ALA A 259 -6.67 -3.44 0.86
CA ALA A 259 -6.81 -4.60 1.73
C ALA A 259 -7.50 -5.80 1.06
N GLU A 260 -8.32 -5.56 0.03
CA GLU A 260 -9.06 -6.60 -0.69
C GLU A 260 -8.19 -7.27 -1.77
N THR A 261 -7.12 -6.61 -2.21
CA THR A 261 -6.27 -7.06 -3.32
C THR A 261 -5.74 -8.48 -3.12
N LEU A 262 -5.24 -8.81 -1.93
CA LEU A 262 -4.76 -10.14 -1.54
C LEU A 262 -5.57 -10.72 -0.36
N GLU A 263 -6.82 -10.25 -0.19
CA GLU A 263 -7.75 -10.73 0.85
C GLU A 263 -7.15 -10.64 2.25
N ALA A 264 -6.66 -9.44 2.61
CA ALA A 264 -5.96 -9.21 3.87
C ALA A 264 -6.79 -9.63 5.10
N LYS A 265 -6.12 -10.25 6.07
CA LYS A 265 -6.70 -10.71 7.33
C LYS A 265 -5.95 -10.15 8.53
N ALA A 266 -6.69 -9.99 9.64
CA ALA A 266 -6.18 -9.75 10.98
C ALA A 266 -6.55 -10.97 11.85
N GLY A 267 -5.58 -11.79 12.22
CA GLY A 267 -5.83 -13.14 12.71
C GLY A 267 -6.56 -13.97 11.66
N ASP A 268 -7.69 -14.59 12.05
CA ASP A 268 -8.53 -15.39 11.14
C ASP A 268 -9.63 -14.58 10.44
N ALA A 269 -9.87 -13.33 10.87
CA ALA A 269 -10.92 -12.47 10.33
C ALA A 269 -10.42 -11.64 9.15
N THR A 270 -11.32 -11.29 8.22
CA THR A 270 -11.03 -10.30 7.17
C THR A 270 -10.62 -8.98 7.81
N LEU A 271 -9.53 -8.37 7.31
CA LEU A 271 -9.07 -7.07 7.79
C LEU A 271 -10.10 -5.99 7.42
N THR A 272 -10.70 -5.41 8.46
CA THR A 272 -11.62 -4.28 8.31
C THR A 272 -10.92 -3.01 8.79
N LEU A 273 -10.89 -2.00 7.94
CA LEU A 273 -10.27 -0.71 8.23
C LEU A 273 -11.34 0.36 8.41
N ASP A 274 -11.06 1.33 9.28
CA ASP A 274 -11.88 2.52 9.42
C ASP A 274 -11.65 3.52 8.25
N GLU A 275 -12.28 4.68 8.33
CA GLU A 275 -12.15 5.74 7.30
C GLU A 275 -10.74 6.35 7.20
N ASN A 276 -9.87 6.12 8.19
CA ASN A 276 -8.48 6.56 8.25
C ASN A 276 -7.49 5.44 7.87
N ASN A 277 -7.99 4.32 7.34
CA ASN A 277 -7.23 3.09 7.07
C ASN A 277 -6.57 2.51 8.33
N GLN A 278 -7.26 2.53 9.46
CA GLN A 278 -6.77 2.03 10.73
C GLN A 278 -7.52 0.77 11.16
N HIS A 279 -6.80 -0.15 11.81
CA HIS A 279 -7.30 -1.30 12.54
C HIS A 279 -6.89 -1.19 14.00
N THR A 280 -7.87 -1.21 14.90
CA THR A 280 -7.65 -1.18 16.36
C THR A 280 -7.87 -2.57 16.94
N PHE A 281 -6.94 -3.01 17.80
CA PHE A 281 -6.97 -4.32 18.44
C PHE A 281 -6.34 -4.25 19.84
N THR A 282 -6.58 -5.26 20.68
CA THR A 282 -5.99 -5.40 22.02
C THR A 282 -5.13 -6.66 22.11
N LEU A 283 -4.04 -6.58 22.86
CA LEU A 283 -3.18 -7.72 23.17
C LEU A 283 -2.90 -7.78 24.68
N LYS A 284 -2.84 -9.00 25.21
CA LYS A 284 -2.33 -9.32 26.54
C LYS A 284 -0.89 -9.85 26.44
N HIS A 285 -0.27 -10.08 27.61
CA HIS A 285 1.04 -10.74 27.69
C HIS A 285 1.05 -12.08 26.92
N GLY A 286 2.05 -12.27 26.07
CA GLY A 286 2.23 -13.47 25.26
C GLY A 286 1.33 -13.59 24.04
N GLN A 287 0.45 -12.62 23.78
CA GLN A 287 -0.40 -12.60 22.59
C GLN A 287 0.25 -11.86 21.42
N ASN A 288 -0.27 -12.11 20.23
CA ASN A 288 0.13 -11.41 19.01
C ASN A 288 -1.05 -11.22 18.06
N MET A 289 -0.97 -10.18 17.23
CA MET A 289 -1.81 -9.95 16.07
C MET A 289 -1.00 -10.28 14.81
N LYS A 290 -1.41 -11.34 14.10
CA LYS A 290 -0.82 -11.75 12.84
C LYS A 290 -1.67 -11.25 11.69
N TYR A 291 -1.08 -10.49 10.78
CA TYR A 291 -1.71 -10.08 9.53
C TYR A 291 -1.22 -10.97 8.39
N THR A 292 -2.11 -11.29 7.45
CA THR A 292 -1.80 -11.99 6.19
C THR A 292 -2.44 -11.26 5.03
N GLY A 293 -1.99 -11.49 3.80
CA GLY A 293 -2.55 -10.84 2.61
C GLY A 293 -2.19 -9.36 2.46
N LEU A 294 -1.22 -8.84 3.22
CA LEU A 294 -0.76 -7.45 3.04
C LEU A 294 0.25 -7.38 1.89
N PRO A 295 0.08 -6.47 0.92
CA PRO A 295 1.03 -6.26 -0.17
C PRO A 295 2.43 -5.86 0.31
N VAL A 296 3.49 -6.36 -0.36
CA VAL A 296 4.83 -5.79 -0.26
C VAL A 296 4.76 -4.30 -0.58
N GLY A 297 5.46 -3.48 0.19
CA GLY A 297 5.46 -2.03 0.02
C GLY A 297 4.40 -1.30 0.83
N THR A 298 3.44 -2.02 1.46
CA THR A 298 2.51 -1.40 2.41
C THR A 298 3.30 -0.72 3.51
N LYS A 299 3.03 0.55 3.75
CA LYS A 299 3.57 1.27 4.89
C LYS A 299 2.66 1.09 6.08
N ILE A 300 3.28 0.90 7.25
CA ILE A 300 2.58 0.74 8.52
C ILE A 300 3.04 1.78 9.53
N THR A 301 2.09 2.31 10.29
CA THR A 301 2.34 3.04 11.53
C THR A 301 1.55 2.35 12.63
N VAL A 302 2.24 1.86 13.67
CA VAL A 302 1.59 1.19 14.80
C VAL A 302 1.83 2.01 16.05
N THR A 303 0.75 2.30 16.77
CA THR A 303 0.78 3.05 18.04
C THR A 303 0.17 2.19 19.14
N GLU A 304 0.84 2.10 20.27
CA GLU A 304 0.30 1.56 21.51
C GLU A 304 -0.24 2.70 22.37
N THR A 305 -1.47 2.58 22.85
CA THR A 305 -2.06 3.53 23.81
C THR A 305 -1.43 3.35 25.17
N GLY A 306 -1.03 4.44 25.80
CA GLY A 306 -0.35 4.43 27.10
C GLY A 306 -1.22 3.85 28.22
N VAL A 307 -0.69 2.87 28.94
CA VAL A 307 -1.32 2.24 30.11
C VAL A 307 -0.62 2.65 31.38
N ALA A 308 -1.38 2.95 32.45
CA ALA A 308 -0.84 3.38 33.75
C ALA A 308 0.19 2.39 34.28
N ASN A 309 1.31 2.90 34.81
CA ASN A 309 2.44 2.14 35.36
C ASN A 309 3.23 1.30 34.36
N TYR A 310 2.95 1.38 33.07
CA TYR A 310 3.72 0.70 32.03
C TYR A 310 4.50 1.67 31.16
N LYS A 311 5.69 1.27 30.74
CA LYS A 311 6.54 1.97 29.78
C LYS A 311 6.86 1.04 28.62
N GLY A 312 6.47 1.42 27.41
CA GLY A 312 6.68 0.64 26.19
C GLY A 312 8.12 0.70 25.71
N SER A 313 8.58 -0.41 25.15
CA SER A 313 9.76 -0.54 24.31
C SER A 313 9.44 -1.47 23.14
N VAL A 314 10.16 -1.35 22.03
CA VAL A 314 9.89 -2.14 20.85
C VAL A 314 11.18 -2.61 20.19
N SER A 315 11.11 -3.79 19.56
CA SER A 315 12.08 -4.29 18.60
C SER A 315 11.34 -4.52 17.28
N VAL A 316 11.76 -3.82 16.22
CA VAL A 316 11.13 -3.87 14.90
C VAL A 316 12.08 -4.50 13.89
N VAL A 317 11.63 -5.52 13.18
CA VAL A 317 12.31 -6.12 12.04
C VAL A 317 11.41 -5.95 10.83
N LEU A 318 11.89 -5.28 9.79
CA LEU A 318 11.19 -5.15 8.52
C LEU A 318 12.04 -5.73 7.40
N ASN A 319 11.40 -6.51 6.53
CA ASN A 319 12.03 -7.17 5.40
C ASN A 319 13.28 -8.00 5.80
N GLY A 320 13.21 -8.71 6.93
CA GLY A 320 14.31 -9.53 7.43
C GLY A 320 15.59 -8.75 7.79
N GLY A 321 15.51 -7.43 7.86
CA GLY A 321 16.66 -6.57 8.17
C GLY A 321 17.10 -6.64 9.62
N THR A 322 18.08 -5.82 9.98
CA THR A 322 18.54 -5.69 11.37
C THR A 322 17.42 -5.10 12.23
N ALA A 323 17.21 -5.67 13.40
CA ALA A 323 16.24 -5.16 14.37
C ALA A 323 16.60 -3.72 14.78
N THR A 324 15.60 -2.84 14.75
CA THR A 324 15.67 -1.49 15.31
C THR A 324 14.89 -1.46 16.61
N THR A 325 15.38 -0.74 17.62
CA THR A 325 14.75 -0.65 18.93
C THR A 325 14.42 0.80 19.28
N ASP A 326 13.30 1.00 19.96
CA ASP A 326 12.90 2.29 20.51
C ASP A 326 12.20 2.10 21.85
N THR A 327 12.04 3.18 22.60
CA THR A 327 11.46 3.16 23.95
C THR A 327 10.62 4.42 24.17
N ALA A 328 9.42 4.27 24.71
CA ALA A 328 8.56 5.37 25.10
C ALA A 328 9.28 6.38 26.00
N ALA A 329 9.01 7.66 25.85
CA ALA A 329 9.67 8.71 26.61
C ALA A 329 9.44 8.58 28.13
N LYS A 330 8.23 8.15 28.52
CA LYS A 330 7.83 8.02 29.95
C LYS A 330 6.78 6.94 30.12
N TYR A 331 6.51 6.56 31.37
CA TYR A 331 5.38 5.70 31.74
C TYR A 331 4.06 6.36 31.34
N HIS A 332 3.07 5.55 31.03
CA HIS A 332 1.72 5.99 30.64
C HIS A 332 1.68 6.92 29.41
N ALA A 333 2.65 6.84 28.55
CA ALA A 333 2.64 7.61 27.30
C ALA A 333 2.20 6.74 26.13
N ASP A 334 1.40 7.31 25.24
CA ASP A 334 1.21 6.70 23.92
C ASP A 334 2.58 6.53 23.25
N PHE A 335 2.74 5.43 22.57
CA PHE A 335 4.03 5.06 21.99
C PHE A 335 3.84 4.63 20.53
N GLU A 336 4.36 5.44 19.62
CA GLU A 336 4.43 5.08 18.20
C GLU A 336 5.55 4.05 18.03
N VAL A 337 5.20 2.76 18.08
CA VAL A 337 6.14 1.63 18.08
C VAL A 337 6.80 1.41 16.73
N VAL A 338 6.14 1.77 15.64
CA VAL A 338 6.72 1.87 14.30
C VAL A 338 6.05 3.00 13.55
N LYS A 339 6.84 3.78 12.81
CA LYS A 339 6.39 4.90 11.99
C LYS A 339 6.80 4.71 10.55
N ASP A 340 5.81 4.78 9.64
CA ASP A 340 6.01 4.68 8.19
C ASP A 340 6.89 3.48 7.76
N GLY A 341 6.85 2.40 8.55
CA GLY A 341 7.60 1.18 8.31
C GLY A 341 7.11 0.47 7.04
N LYS A 342 8.00 0.20 6.08
CA LYS A 342 7.64 -0.43 4.81
C LYS A 342 7.78 -1.95 4.89
N LEU A 343 6.67 -2.68 4.69
CA LEU A 343 6.67 -4.14 4.65
C LEU A 343 7.44 -4.66 3.44
N GLY A 344 8.29 -5.63 3.65
CA GLY A 344 9.06 -6.29 2.61
C GLY A 344 8.67 -7.75 2.40
N GLN A 345 9.40 -8.41 1.51
CA GLN A 345 9.16 -9.82 1.16
C GLN A 345 9.60 -10.78 2.26
N GLN A 346 10.65 -10.42 3.02
CA GLN A 346 11.13 -11.20 4.15
C GLN A 346 10.33 -10.87 5.42
N LYS A 347 10.64 -11.52 6.52
CA LYS A 347 9.98 -11.38 7.82
C LYS A 347 9.77 -9.91 8.24
N ASN A 348 8.55 -9.60 8.71
CA ASN A 348 8.17 -8.31 9.28
C ASN A 348 7.56 -8.53 10.67
N THR A 349 8.23 -8.06 11.72
CA THR A 349 7.77 -8.19 13.12
C THR A 349 7.90 -6.89 13.88
N VAL A 350 6.97 -6.67 14.80
CA VAL A 350 6.92 -5.57 15.77
C VAL A 350 6.72 -6.19 17.14
N ASP A 351 7.82 -6.34 17.91
CA ASP A 351 7.81 -7.02 19.20
C ASP A 351 7.82 -5.97 20.32
N VAL A 352 6.66 -5.77 20.96
CA VAL A 352 6.43 -4.73 21.97
C VAL A 352 6.54 -5.32 23.36
N THR A 353 7.38 -4.71 24.19
CA THR A 353 7.54 -5.08 25.61
C THR A 353 7.19 -3.89 26.49
N ASN A 354 6.28 -4.09 27.44
CA ASN A 354 5.97 -3.07 28.45
C ASN A 354 6.58 -3.44 29.80
N THR A 355 7.44 -2.55 30.27
CA THR A 355 8.04 -2.67 31.61
C THR A 355 7.10 -2.07 32.63
N TYR A 356 6.74 -2.86 33.66
CA TYR A 356 5.92 -2.41 34.79
C TYR A 356 6.75 -1.61 35.78
N ASN A 357 6.22 -0.46 36.22
CA ASN A 357 6.85 0.34 37.28
C ASN A 357 6.58 -0.29 38.63
N TYR A 358 7.40 -1.29 39.01
CA TYR A 358 7.30 -1.96 40.29
C TYR A 358 7.80 -1.04 41.39
N VAL A 359 6.89 -0.52 42.19
CA VAL A 359 7.23 0.17 43.44
C VAL A 359 7.05 -0.83 44.62
N PRO A 360 8.14 -1.28 45.23
CA PRO A 360 8.03 -2.19 46.39
C PRO A 360 7.23 -1.51 47.49
N THR A 361 6.05 -2.01 47.79
CA THR A 361 5.21 -1.50 48.91
C THR A 361 5.86 -1.70 50.28
N THR A 362 6.81 -2.64 50.35
CA THR A 362 7.52 -2.97 51.60
C THR A 362 8.43 -1.85 52.12
N GLY A 363 8.90 -0.95 51.23
CA GLY A 363 9.79 0.15 51.67
C GLY A 363 9.05 1.26 52.41
N ILE A 364 7.78 1.47 52.18
CA ILE A 364 6.99 2.52 52.83
C ILE A 364 6.52 2.02 54.22
N ILE A 365 6.14 0.76 54.33
CA ILE A 365 5.65 0.18 55.59
C ILE A 365 6.81 -0.07 56.56
N MET A 366 7.96 -0.53 56.07
CA MET A 366 9.12 -0.82 56.93
C MET A 366 9.79 0.43 57.48
N ASN A 367 9.76 1.58 56.79
CA ASN A 367 10.36 2.82 57.31
C ASN A 367 9.45 3.57 58.29
N THR A 368 8.13 3.40 58.21
CA THR A 368 7.20 4.13 59.09
C THR A 368 6.72 3.30 60.28
N LEU A 369 6.65 1.98 60.17
CA LEU A 369 6.18 1.08 61.21
C LEU A 369 6.97 1.22 62.53
N PRO A 370 8.32 1.27 62.54
CA PRO A 370 9.09 1.48 63.77
C PRO A 370 8.77 2.82 64.43
N TYR A 371 8.57 3.88 63.64
CA TYR A 371 8.26 5.21 64.20
C TYR A 371 6.84 5.27 64.77
N VAL A 372 5.85 4.67 64.08
CA VAL A 372 4.47 4.57 64.61
C VAL A 372 4.42 3.76 65.85
N LEU A 373 5.17 2.65 65.94
CA LEU A 373 5.25 1.80 67.13
C LEU A 373 5.94 2.54 68.29
N MET A 374 7.02 3.27 68.06
CA MET A 374 7.68 4.10 69.06
C MET A 374 6.76 5.21 69.57
N VAL A 375 6.07 5.91 68.71
CA VAL A 375 5.11 6.96 69.10
C VAL A 375 3.98 6.38 69.95
N ALA A 376 3.44 5.21 69.59
CA ALA A 376 2.41 4.53 70.35
C ALA A 376 2.92 4.10 71.73
N LEU A 377 4.13 3.54 71.82
CA LEU A 377 4.75 3.17 73.08
C LEU A 377 5.03 4.39 74.01
N CYS A 378 5.50 5.50 73.41
CA CYS A 378 5.69 6.75 74.17
C CYS A 378 4.37 7.31 74.67
N ALA A 379 3.31 7.26 73.87
CA ALA A 379 1.97 7.67 74.34
C ALA A 379 1.45 6.82 75.50
N VAL A 380 1.58 5.49 75.39
CA VAL A 380 1.16 4.56 76.45
C VAL A 380 1.97 4.81 77.71
N ALA A 381 3.29 5.04 77.67
CA ALA A 381 4.14 5.36 78.80
C ALA A 381 3.74 6.70 79.42
N LEU A 382 3.45 7.74 78.61
CA LEU A 382 2.97 9.01 79.16
C LEU A 382 1.61 8.92 79.80
N PHE A 383 0.66 8.19 79.25
CA PHE A 383 -0.64 7.94 79.87
C PHE A 383 -0.48 7.12 81.19
N GLY A 384 0.36 6.11 81.20
CA GLY A 384 0.69 5.35 82.36
C GLY A 384 1.28 6.23 83.51
N PHE A 385 2.25 7.08 83.18
CA PHE A 385 2.87 8.01 84.07
C PHE A 385 1.89 9.02 84.66
N VAL A 386 1.03 9.59 83.86
CA VAL A 386 -0.03 10.53 84.31
C VAL A 386 -1.04 9.83 85.26
N ALA A 387 -1.44 8.62 84.92
CA ALA A 387 -2.36 7.83 85.71
C ALA A 387 -1.74 7.47 87.09
N PHE A 388 -0.45 7.08 87.14
CA PHE A 388 0.27 6.81 88.38
C PHE A 388 0.44 8.08 89.22
N LYS A 389 0.72 9.23 88.59
CA LYS A 389 0.89 10.50 89.29
C LYS A 389 -0.44 10.96 89.90
N ARG A 390 -1.58 10.77 89.28
CA ARG A 390 -2.90 11.09 89.80
C ARG A 390 -3.26 10.23 91.00
N LYS A 391 -2.89 8.94 90.98
CA LYS A 391 -3.10 8.05 92.14
C LYS A 391 -2.25 8.41 93.42
N LYS A 392 -1.11 9.08 93.22
CA LYS A 392 -0.24 9.52 94.38
C LYS A 392 -0.67 10.86 94.99
N VAL A 393 -1.52 11.61 94.36
CA VAL A 393 -2.01 12.92 94.84
C VAL A 393 -3.36 12.78 95.55
N GLN A 394 -3.98 11.58 95.58
CA GLN A 394 -5.26 11.27 96.24
C GLN A 394 -5.06 10.40 97.53
N LYS A 395 -3.83 10.37 98.11
CA LYS A 395 -3.60 9.81 99.45
C LYS A 395 -3.15 10.90 100.39
#